data_4b35d2dd7d0027574fd961e2c331e608
#
_entry.id   4b35d2dd7d0027574fd961e2c331e608
#
_cell.length_a   1.000
_cell.length_b   1.000
_cell.length_c   1.000
_cell.angle_alpha   90.00
_cell.angle_beta   90.00
_cell.angle_gamma   90.00
#
_symmetry.space_group_name_H-M   'P 1'
#
loop_
_entity.id
_entity.type
_entity.pdbx_description
1 polymer ?
#
loop_
_entity_poly.entity_id
_entity_poly.type
_entity_poly.pdbx_seq_one_letter_code
_entity_poly.pdbx_strand_id
1 'polypeptide(L)'
;MIFLQLFYTFFKIGLFGFGGGYAMLSMIQGEVVTRHEWLSSPEFTDIIAISQMTLGPIGINSATYVGYTAVVNAGYSHLVGIAGSIIATLAVIFPSFILMLLISRFFLKYQKHPSVAAVFNGLRPGVVGLLAAAALVLMNGENFGNDTWQVMVSILLFISAFIASFRYKVNPILLIVICGILGYIIY
;
A
#
# COMPACT_ATOMS: atom_id res chain seq x y z
N MET A 1 23.16 13.98 13.97
CA MET A 1 23.31 13.22 12.70
C MET A 1 22.08 12.36 12.36
N ILE A 2 21.36 11.82 13.35
CA ILE A 2 20.23 10.90 13.13
C ILE A 2 19.10 11.48 12.24
N PHE A 3 18.72 12.73 12.40
CA PHE A 3 17.67 13.36 11.59
C PHE A 3 17.98 13.43 10.09
N LEU A 4 19.25 13.70 9.75
CA LEU A 4 19.68 13.72 8.36
C LEU A 4 19.67 12.32 7.75
N GLN A 5 20.07 11.32 8.53
CA GLN A 5 20.01 9.91 8.14
C GLN A 5 18.58 9.44 7.96
N LEU A 6 17.67 9.77 8.90
CA LEU A 6 16.24 9.49 8.78
C LEU A 6 15.64 10.13 7.53
N PHE A 7 15.92 11.42 7.31
CA PHE A 7 15.44 12.13 6.12
C PHE A 7 15.93 11.45 4.83
N TYR A 8 17.22 11.20 4.71
CA TYR A 8 17.80 10.60 3.51
C TYR A 8 17.25 9.18 3.25
N THR A 9 17.17 8.36 4.29
CA THR A 9 16.67 6.98 4.21
C THR A 9 15.21 6.95 3.78
N PHE A 10 14.35 7.73 4.44
CA PHE A 10 12.92 7.75 4.11
C PHE A 10 12.62 8.48 2.80
N PHE A 11 13.42 9.46 2.41
CA PHE A 11 13.37 10.07 1.09
C PHE A 11 13.65 9.04 -0.01
N LYS A 12 14.70 8.25 0.16
CA LYS A 12 15.06 7.15 -0.76
C LYS A 12 13.94 6.10 -0.83
N ILE A 13 13.38 5.70 0.32
CA ILE A 13 12.26 4.78 0.38
C ILE A 13 11.03 5.35 -0.35
N GLY A 14 10.71 6.62 -0.14
CA GLY A 14 9.61 7.31 -0.82
C GLY A 14 9.80 7.46 -2.33
N LEU A 15 11.05 7.56 -2.79
CA LEU A 15 11.39 7.67 -4.21
C LEU A 15 11.30 6.32 -4.93
N PHE A 16 11.73 5.24 -4.29
CA PHE A 16 11.84 3.90 -4.88
C PHE A 16 10.77 2.92 -4.40
N GLY A 17 9.87 3.33 -3.51
CA GLY A 17 8.82 2.50 -2.95
C GLY A 17 7.67 2.22 -3.92
N PHE A 18 7.97 1.71 -5.10
CA PHE A 18 6.98 1.30 -6.10
C PHE A 18 6.46 -0.11 -5.79
N GLY A 19 5.19 -0.36 -6.09
CA GLY A 19 4.61 -1.71 -5.99
C GLY A 19 3.69 -1.98 -4.80
N GLY A 20 3.40 -0.95 -3.98
CA GLY A 20 2.44 -1.06 -2.88
C GLY A 20 3.07 -1.27 -1.50
N GLY A 21 2.23 -1.28 -0.45
CA GLY A 21 2.66 -1.25 0.94
C GLY A 21 3.63 -2.37 1.35
N TYR A 22 3.40 -3.60 0.89
CA TYR A 22 4.26 -4.74 1.25
C TYR A 22 5.66 -4.69 0.62
N ALA A 23 5.79 -4.20 -0.62
CA ALA A 23 7.09 -4.02 -1.25
C ALA A 23 7.94 -2.97 -0.54
N MET A 24 7.31 -1.89 -0.05
CA MET A 24 7.97 -0.89 0.78
C MET A 24 8.46 -1.44 2.11
N LEU A 25 7.74 -2.41 2.72
CA LEU A 25 8.11 -2.97 4.02
C LEU A 25 9.47 -3.68 3.99
N SER A 26 9.75 -4.47 2.95
CA SER A 26 11.05 -5.12 2.79
C SER A 26 12.19 -4.11 2.64
N MET A 27 11.93 -3.01 1.93
CA MET A 27 12.90 -1.93 1.77
C MET A 27 13.13 -1.16 3.09
N ILE A 28 12.06 -0.89 3.84
CA ILE A 28 12.15 -0.25 5.17
C ILE A 28 12.94 -1.17 6.11
N GLN A 29 12.63 -2.46 6.16
CA GLN A 29 13.34 -3.45 6.98
C GLN A 29 14.84 -3.48 6.67
N GLY A 30 15.20 -3.55 5.40
CA GLY A 30 16.59 -3.56 4.98
C GLY A 30 17.37 -2.33 5.41
N GLU A 31 16.76 -1.14 5.35
CA GLU A 31 17.43 0.10 5.76
C GLU A 31 17.43 0.26 7.29
N VAL A 32 16.34 -0.03 7.98
CA VAL A 32 16.14 0.32 9.39
C VAL A 32 16.69 -0.74 10.34
N VAL A 33 16.55 -2.03 9.99
CA VAL A 33 17.01 -3.15 10.82
C VAL A 33 18.43 -3.58 10.42
N THR A 34 18.64 -3.80 9.09
CA THR A 34 19.89 -4.41 8.63
C THR A 34 21.01 -3.39 8.46
N ARG A 35 20.72 -2.20 7.90
CA ARG A 35 21.76 -1.22 7.55
C ARG A 35 22.10 -0.24 8.66
N HIS A 36 21.08 0.29 9.31
CA HIS A 36 21.24 1.33 10.33
C HIS A 36 21.10 0.82 11.76
N GLU A 37 20.58 -0.40 11.95
CA GLU A 37 20.35 -1.03 13.24
C GLU A 37 19.59 -0.12 14.23
N TRP A 38 18.68 0.73 13.71
CA TRP A 38 17.86 1.61 14.54
C TRP A 38 16.82 0.86 15.34
N LEU A 39 16.39 -0.30 14.83
CA LEU A 39 15.40 -1.18 15.41
C LEU A 39 15.87 -2.63 15.35
N SER A 40 15.51 -3.40 16.36
CA SER A 40 15.60 -4.86 16.30
C SER A 40 14.50 -5.45 15.39
N SER A 41 14.69 -6.67 14.94
CA SER A 41 13.70 -7.37 14.10
C SER A 41 12.33 -7.54 14.79
N PRO A 42 12.23 -7.87 16.11
CA PRO A 42 10.95 -7.89 16.81
C PRO A 42 10.27 -6.53 16.87
N GLU A 43 10.99 -5.46 17.24
CA GLU A 43 10.43 -4.10 17.27
C GLU A 43 9.89 -3.67 15.90
N PHE A 44 10.59 -4.02 14.84
CA PHE A 44 10.12 -3.74 13.48
C PHE A 44 8.80 -4.48 13.18
N THR A 45 8.69 -5.75 13.58
CA THR A 45 7.47 -6.55 13.39
C THR A 45 6.29 -5.94 14.12
N ASP A 46 6.49 -5.48 15.36
CA ASP A 46 5.45 -4.80 16.16
C ASP A 46 4.99 -3.50 15.48
N ILE A 47 5.93 -2.70 14.97
CA ILE A 47 5.63 -1.47 14.25
C ILE A 47 4.82 -1.76 12.98
N ILE A 48 5.13 -2.83 12.25
CA ILE A 48 4.36 -3.22 11.07
C ILE A 48 2.95 -3.64 11.45
N ALA A 49 2.78 -4.44 12.51
CA ALA A 49 1.47 -4.84 12.99
C ALA A 49 0.61 -3.62 13.35
N ILE A 50 1.16 -2.66 14.10
CA ILE A 50 0.49 -1.41 14.45
C ILE A 50 0.16 -0.59 13.19
N SER A 51 1.09 -0.52 12.23
CA SER A 51 0.89 0.22 10.98
C SER A 51 -0.23 -0.36 10.13
N GLN A 52 -0.41 -1.68 10.14
CA GLN A 52 -1.50 -2.37 9.43
C GLN A 52 -2.85 -2.16 10.11
N MET A 53 -2.88 -2.03 11.44
CA MET A 53 -4.10 -1.74 12.20
C MET A 53 -4.49 -0.26 12.14
N THR A 54 -3.56 0.63 11.77
CA THR A 54 -3.78 2.07 11.70
C THR A 54 -4.34 2.44 10.33
N LEU A 55 -5.36 3.29 10.30
CA LEU A 55 -5.92 3.81 9.04
C LEU A 55 -4.87 4.62 8.28
N GLY A 56 -4.69 4.32 6.99
CA GLY A 56 -3.79 5.04 6.10
C GLY A 56 -2.76 4.15 5.38
N PRO A 57 -1.89 4.74 4.55
CA PRO A 57 -0.85 3.99 3.86
C PRO A 57 0.17 3.42 4.82
N ILE A 58 0.39 2.10 4.78
CA ILE A 58 1.31 1.37 5.67
C ILE A 58 2.72 1.99 5.68
N GLY A 59 3.23 2.38 4.50
CA GLY A 59 4.56 3.00 4.40
C GLY A 59 4.69 4.33 5.14
N ILE A 60 3.64 5.16 5.16
CA ILE A 60 3.61 6.43 5.89
C ILE A 60 3.51 6.18 7.39
N ASN A 61 2.60 5.27 7.81
CA ASN A 61 2.46 4.90 9.21
C ASN A 61 3.76 4.31 9.76
N SER A 62 4.38 3.38 9.02
CA SER A 62 5.68 2.82 9.39
C SER A 62 6.78 3.89 9.51
N ALA A 63 6.86 4.83 8.57
CA ALA A 63 7.82 5.92 8.64
C ALA A 63 7.65 6.76 9.91
N THR A 64 6.40 7.04 10.29
CA THR A 64 6.07 7.81 11.50
C THR A 64 6.56 7.08 12.77
N TYR A 65 6.22 5.79 12.89
CA TYR A 65 6.62 4.99 14.06
C TYR A 65 8.12 4.73 14.11
N VAL A 66 8.73 4.37 12.99
CA VAL A 66 10.18 4.16 12.90
C VAL A 66 10.94 5.44 13.23
N GLY A 67 10.50 6.59 12.70
CA GLY A 67 11.11 7.89 12.98
C GLY A 67 11.13 8.24 14.47
N TYR A 68 10.04 7.93 15.17
CA TYR A 68 9.96 8.10 16.62
C TYR A 68 10.90 7.15 17.36
N THR A 69 10.75 5.84 17.09
CA THR A 69 11.47 4.80 17.84
C THR A 69 12.98 4.88 17.62
N ALA A 70 13.43 5.16 16.39
CA ALA A 70 14.85 5.32 16.10
C ALA A 70 15.49 6.46 16.87
N VAL A 71 14.79 7.57 17.08
CA VAL A 71 15.31 8.72 17.84
C VAL A 71 15.32 8.42 19.34
N VAL A 72 14.28 7.77 19.85
CA VAL A 72 14.20 7.39 21.27
C VAL A 72 15.25 6.31 21.59
N ASN A 73 15.44 5.31 20.75
CA ASN A 73 16.47 4.28 20.91
C ASN A 73 17.90 4.86 20.83
N ALA A 74 18.08 5.98 20.12
CA ALA A 74 19.35 6.72 20.11
C ALA A 74 19.60 7.54 21.38
N GLY A 75 18.74 7.42 22.40
CA GLY A 75 18.91 8.07 23.70
C GLY A 75 18.35 9.49 23.79
N TYR A 76 17.58 9.96 22.82
CA TYR A 76 16.92 11.26 22.87
C TYR A 76 15.59 11.20 23.63
N SER A 77 15.11 12.36 24.11
CA SER A 77 13.83 12.43 24.81
C SER A 77 12.64 12.14 23.88
N HIS A 78 11.50 11.75 24.45
CA HIS A 78 10.24 11.49 23.71
C HIS A 78 9.77 12.69 22.89
N LEU A 79 10.00 13.92 23.36
CA LEU A 79 9.67 15.14 22.61
C LEU A 79 10.51 15.26 21.32
N VAL A 80 11.79 14.89 21.40
CA VAL A 80 12.69 14.85 20.22
C VAL A 80 12.31 13.68 19.28
N GLY A 81 11.79 12.58 19.84
CA GLY A 81 11.22 11.48 19.06
C GLY A 81 10.07 11.91 18.14
N ILE A 82 9.21 12.84 18.61
CA ILE A 82 8.14 13.41 17.77
C ILE A 82 8.72 14.14 16.54
N ALA A 83 9.81 14.87 16.71
CA ALA A 83 10.49 15.51 15.57
C ALA A 83 11.03 14.45 14.58
N GLY A 84 11.51 13.30 15.07
CA GLY A 84 11.91 12.16 14.25
C GLY A 84 10.75 11.63 13.40
N SER A 85 9.56 11.46 14.00
CA SER A 85 8.34 11.08 13.28
C SER A 85 7.99 12.04 12.15
N ILE A 86 8.00 13.33 12.44
CA ILE A 86 7.66 14.37 11.46
C ILE A 86 8.66 14.36 10.29
N ILE A 87 9.94 14.28 10.59
CA ILE A 87 11.00 14.27 9.55
C ILE A 87 10.89 13.03 8.68
N ALA A 88 10.74 11.84 9.26
CA ALA A 88 10.62 10.61 8.50
C ALA A 88 9.36 10.59 7.62
N THR A 89 8.23 11.04 8.16
CA THR A 89 6.95 11.14 7.44
C THR A 89 7.03 12.13 6.28
N LEU A 90 7.57 13.31 6.52
CA LEU A 90 7.76 14.30 5.45
C LEU A 90 8.73 13.80 4.39
N ALA A 91 9.80 13.13 4.80
CA ALA A 91 10.80 12.60 3.87
C ALA A 91 10.22 11.53 2.92
N VAL A 92 9.36 10.64 3.39
CA VAL A 92 8.73 9.61 2.53
C VAL A 92 7.70 10.20 1.57
N ILE A 93 7.01 11.28 1.96
CA ILE A 93 5.99 11.92 1.14
C ILE A 93 6.61 12.88 0.10
N PHE A 94 7.69 13.53 0.45
CA PHE A 94 8.27 14.63 -0.31
C PHE A 94 8.63 14.26 -1.77
N PRO A 95 9.30 13.14 -2.08
CA PRO A 95 9.62 12.78 -3.47
C PRO A 95 8.34 12.53 -4.29
N SER A 96 7.37 11.82 -3.74
CA SER A 96 6.09 11.56 -4.41
C SER A 96 5.31 12.85 -4.68
N PHE A 97 5.33 13.79 -3.74
CA PHE A 97 4.70 15.11 -3.88
C PHE A 97 5.35 15.94 -5.00
N ILE A 98 6.69 15.99 -5.03
CA ILE A 98 7.39 16.71 -6.10
C ILE A 98 7.13 16.08 -7.47
N LEU A 99 7.23 14.76 -7.58
CA LEU A 99 6.95 14.05 -8.83
C LEU A 99 5.52 14.30 -9.31
N MET A 100 4.55 14.27 -8.41
CA MET A 100 3.16 14.54 -8.73
C MET A 100 2.96 15.96 -9.24
N LEU A 101 3.58 16.96 -8.62
CA LEU A 101 3.51 18.35 -9.08
C LEU A 101 4.15 18.54 -10.47
N LEU A 102 5.31 17.94 -10.70
CA LEU A 102 6.00 18.03 -11.98
C LEU A 102 5.19 17.36 -13.10
N ILE A 103 4.71 16.14 -12.84
CA ILE A 103 3.89 15.39 -13.80
C ILE A 103 2.58 16.10 -14.06
N SER A 104 1.91 16.63 -13.04
CA SER A 104 0.65 17.36 -13.20
C SER A 104 0.81 18.59 -14.07
N ARG A 105 1.87 19.39 -13.84
CA ARG A 105 2.15 20.57 -14.69
C ARG A 105 2.41 20.19 -16.15
N PHE A 106 3.23 19.16 -16.35
CA PHE A 106 3.51 18.64 -17.70
C PHE A 106 2.25 18.09 -18.35
N PHE A 107 1.51 17.25 -17.61
CA PHE A 107 0.29 16.62 -18.10
C PHE A 107 -0.79 17.64 -18.49
N LEU A 108 -1.05 18.64 -17.66
CA LEU A 108 -2.03 19.69 -17.97
C LEU A 108 -1.68 20.46 -19.26
N LYS A 109 -0.40 20.64 -19.53
CA LYS A 109 0.07 21.31 -20.74
C LYS A 109 -0.05 20.43 -21.99
N TYR A 110 0.21 19.13 -21.87
CA TYR A 110 0.33 18.22 -23.02
C TYR A 110 -0.76 17.14 -23.10
N GLN A 111 -1.77 17.16 -22.24
CA GLN A 111 -2.82 16.13 -22.18
C GLN A 111 -3.57 15.92 -23.50
N LYS A 112 -3.65 16.96 -24.35
CA LYS A 112 -4.30 16.91 -25.67
C LYS A 112 -3.36 16.49 -26.79
N HIS A 113 -2.07 16.26 -26.50
CA HIS A 113 -1.10 15.87 -27.51
C HIS A 113 -1.33 14.41 -27.94
N PRO A 114 -1.32 14.10 -29.24
CA PRO A 114 -1.58 12.74 -29.75
C PRO A 114 -0.67 11.66 -29.14
N SER A 115 0.62 11.99 -28.91
CA SER A 115 1.57 11.05 -28.31
C SER A 115 1.22 10.69 -26.87
N VAL A 116 0.68 11.64 -26.09
CA VAL A 116 0.23 11.38 -24.72
C VAL A 116 -0.97 10.46 -24.73
N ALA A 117 -1.94 10.73 -25.61
CA ALA A 117 -3.11 9.86 -25.79
C ALA A 117 -2.72 8.44 -26.23
N ALA A 118 -1.73 8.31 -27.13
CA ALA A 118 -1.21 7.01 -27.58
C ALA A 118 -0.58 6.20 -26.44
N VAL A 119 0.23 6.86 -25.59
CA VAL A 119 0.84 6.22 -24.40
C VAL A 119 -0.25 5.72 -23.44
N PHE A 120 -1.24 6.52 -23.10
CA PHE A 120 -2.33 6.10 -22.23
C PHE A 120 -3.17 4.97 -22.84
N ASN A 121 -3.44 5.00 -24.14
CA ASN A 121 -4.14 3.92 -24.82
C ASN A 121 -3.32 2.60 -24.83
N GLY A 122 -2.00 2.69 -24.94
CA GLY A 122 -1.11 1.55 -24.84
C GLY A 122 -0.99 0.97 -23.42
N LEU A 123 -1.13 1.82 -22.38
CA LEU A 123 -1.07 1.37 -20.98
C LEU A 123 -2.36 0.71 -20.50
N ARG A 124 -3.52 1.05 -21.06
CA ARG A 124 -4.83 0.51 -20.65
C ARG A 124 -4.88 -1.03 -20.64
N PRO A 125 -4.45 -1.76 -21.69
CA PRO A 125 -4.44 -3.21 -21.66
C PRO A 125 -3.54 -3.78 -20.56
N GLY A 126 -2.39 -3.13 -20.30
CA GLY A 126 -1.49 -3.51 -19.20
C GLY A 126 -2.15 -3.40 -17.83
N VAL A 127 -2.88 -2.32 -17.57
CA VAL A 127 -3.63 -2.14 -16.32
C VAL A 127 -4.72 -3.22 -16.16
N VAL A 128 -5.44 -3.54 -17.24
CA VAL A 128 -6.44 -4.62 -17.21
C VAL A 128 -5.77 -5.96 -16.92
N GLY A 129 -4.60 -6.24 -17.53
CA GLY A 129 -3.82 -7.44 -17.23
C GLY A 129 -3.36 -7.53 -15.78
N LEU A 130 -2.90 -6.41 -15.18
CA LEU A 130 -2.51 -6.36 -13.77
C LEU A 130 -3.69 -6.59 -12.84
N LEU A 131 -4.87 -6.04 -13.15
CA LEU A 131 -6.09 -6.27 -12.38
C LEU A 131 -6.52 -7.74 -12.45
N ALA A 132 -6.45 -8.34 -13.65
CA ALA A 132 -6.74 -9.77 -13.82
C ALA A 132 -5.73 -10.65 -13.06
N ALA A 133 -4.44 -10.32 -13.10
CA ALA A 133 -3.42 -11.04 -12.33
C ALA A 133 -3.67 -10.93 -10.81
N ALA A 134 -4.02 -9.74 -10.32
CA ALA A 134 -4.36 -9.55 -8.90
C ALA A 134 -5.60 -10.38 -8.50
N ALA A 135 -6.62 -10.43 -9.36
CA ALA A 135 -7.79 -11.26 -9.12
C ALA A 135 -7.42 -12.76 -9.06
N LEU A 136 -6.54 -13.23 -9.95
CA LEU A 136 -6.06 -14.62 -9.93
C LEU A 136 -5.24 -14.96 -8.67
N VAL A 137 -4.41 -14.04 -8.19
CA VAL A 137 -3.66 -14.22 -6.94
C VAL A 137 -4.60 -14.35 -5.73
N LEU A 138 -5.72 -13.64 -5.73
CA LEU A 138 -6.74 -13.75 -4.68
C LEU A 138 -7.57 -15.04 -4.77
N MET A 139 -7.54 -15.76 -5.90
CA MET A 139 -8.19 -17.06 -6.09
C MET A 139 -7.32 -18.20 -5.50
N ASN A 140 -7.06 -18.17 -4.21
CA ASN A 140 -6.31 -19.18 -3.48
C ASN A 140 -7.21 -19.95 -2.49
N GLY A 141 -6.69 -21.04 -1.92
CA GLY A 141 -7.45 -21.87 -0.98
C GLY A 141 -7.86 -21.15 0.30
N GLU A 142 -7.12 -20.10 0.70
CA GLU A 142 -7.46 -19.28 1.87
C GLU A 142 -8.75 -18.47 1.66
N ASN A 143 -8.96 -17.98 0.42
CA ASN A 143 -10.13 -17.15 0.09
C ASN A 143 -11.32 -17.95 -0.43
N PHE A 144 -11.07 -19.10 -1.06
CA PHE A 144 -12.14 -19.96 -1.62
C PHE A 144 -12.54 -21.12 -0.69
N GLY A 145 -11.77 -21.34 0.38
CA GLY A 145 -11.93 -22.48 1.28
C GLY A 145 -11.27 -23.75 0.73
N ASN A 146 -11.08 -24.74 1.61
CA ASN A 146 -10.46 -26.02 1.28
C ASN A 146 -11.47 -27.14 1.05
N ASP A 147 -12.71 -26.94 1.48
CA ASP A 147 -13.80 -27.93 1.30
C ASP A 147 -14.51 -27.71 -0.03
N THR A 148 -14.89 -28.80 -0.69
CA THR A 148 -15.62 -28.77 -1.97
C THR A 148 -16.90 -27.93 -1.89
N TRP A 149 -17.58 -27.95 -0.75
CA TRP A 149 -18.78 -27.14 -0.50
C TRP A 149 -18.44 -25.63 -0.49
N GLN A 150 -17.41 -25.24 0.23
CA GLN A 150 -16.97 -23.84 0.33
C GLN A 150 -16.53 -23.31 -1.03
N VAL A 151 -15.76 -24.08 -1.79
CA VAL A 151 -15.34 -23.72 -3.16
C VAL A 151 -16.56 -23.51 -4.07
N MET A 152 -17.55 -24.39 -4.01
CA MET A 152 -18.77 -24.27 -4.82
C MET A 152 -19.56 -23.00 -4.48
N VAL A 153 -19.73 -22.71 -3.19
CA VAL A 153 -20.40 -21.50 -2.72
C VAL A 153 -19.65 -20.24 -3.13
N SER A 154 -18.32 -20.22 -2.98
CA SER A 154 -17.48 -19.10 -3.39
C SER A 154 -17.59 -18.80 -4.89
N ILE A 155 -17.59 -19.84 -5.72
CA ILE A 155 -17.77 -19.70 -7.17
C ILE A 155 -19.17 -19.15 -7.50
N LEU A 156 -20.20 -19.63 -6.84
CA LEU A 156 -21.57 -19.15 -7.05
C LEU A 156 -21.70 -17.67 -6.64
N LEU A 157 -21.13 -17.29 -5.49
CA LEU A 157 -21.10 -15.90 -5.02
C LEU A 157 -20.34 -15.01 -6.00
N PHE A 158 -19.18 -15.46 -6.50
CA PHE A 158 -18.41 -14.74 -7.50
C PHE A 158 -19.20 -14.51 -8.79
N ILE A 159 -19.80 -15.55 -9.35
CA ILE A 159 -20.59 -15.46 -10.58
C ILE A 159 -21.80 -14.55 -10.39
N SER A 160 -22.51 -14.70 -9.27
CA SER A 160 -23.70 -13.86 -8.98
C SER A 160 -23.34 -12.39 -8.81
N ALA A 161 -22.25 -12.09 -8.08
CA ALA A 161 -21.73 -10.73 -7.91
C ALA A 161 -21.26 -10.14 -9.25
N PHE A 162 -20.60 -10.96 -10.08
CA PHE A 162 -20.15 -10.52 -11.42
C PHE A 162 -21.33 -10.17 -12.31
N ILE A 163 -22.37 -11.02 -12.37
CA ILE A 163 -23.58 -10.76 -13.15
C ILE A 163 -24.32 -9.53 -12.61
N ALA A 164 -24.46 -9.40 -11.28
CA ALA A 164 -25.11 -8.26 -10.65
C ALA A 164 -24.37 -6.94 -10.96
N SER A 165 -23.05 -6.94 -10.94
CA SER A 165 -22.23 -5.78 -11.29
C SER A 165 -22.30 -5.47 -12.79
N PHE A 166 -22.10 -6.47 -13.64
CA PHE A 166 -21.98 -6.27 -15.08
C PHE A 166 -23.32 -6.00 -15.76
N ARG A 167 -24.37 -6.78 -15.41
CA ARG A 167 -25.67 -6.69 -16.09
C ARG A 167 -26.62 -5.69 -15.45
N TYR A 168 -26.64 -5.63 -14.13
CA TYR A 168 -27.58 -4.80 -13.37
C TYR A 168 -26.95 -3.53 -12.84
N LYS A 169 -25.62 -3.33 -13.00
CA LYS A 169 -24.90 -2.14 -12.56
C LYS A 169 -25.15 -1.80 -11.08
N VAL A 170 -25.30 -2.82 -10.25
CA VAL A 170 -25.48 -2.67 -8.81
C VAL A 170 -24.28 -1.96 -8.21
N ASN A 171 -24.51 -1.11 -7.21
CA ASN A 171 -23.43 -0.39 -6.54
C ASN A 171 -22.42 -1.38 -5.91
N PRO A 172 -21.13 -1.29 -6.23
CA PRO A 172 -20.10 -2.18 -5.70
C PRO A 172 -20.06 -2.27 -4.18
N ILE A 173 -20.32 -1.15 -3.48
CA ILE A 173 -20.36 -1.11 -2.01
C ILE A 173 -21.47 -2.01 -1.47
N LEU A 174 -22.65 -1.97 -2.08
CA LEU A 174 -23.78 -2.80 -1.68
C LEU A 174 -23.48 -4.29 -1.94
N LEU A 175 -22.81 -4.61 -3.07
CA LEU A 175 -22.38 -5.98 -3.36
C LEU A 175 -21.39 -6.51 -2.32
N ILE A 176 -20.40 -5.71 -1.92
CA ILE A 176 -19.42 -6.09 -0.89
C ILE A 176 -20.15 -6.38 0.44
N VAL A 177 -21.08 -5.51 0.85
CA VAL A 177 -21.83 -5.70 2.11
C VAL A 177 -22.68 -6.98 2.04
N ILE A 178 -23.42 -7.19 0.96
CA ILE A 178 -24.26 -8.39 0.79
C ILE A 178 -23.40 -9.66 0.79
N CYS A 179 -22.32 -9.70 -0.01
CA CYS A 179 -21.42 -10.83 -0.06
C CYS A 179 -20.73 -11.08 1.28
N GLY A 180 -20.39 -10.03 2.04
CA GLY A 180 -19.82 -10.16 3.38
C GLY A 180 -20.81 -10.78 4.38
N ILE A 181 -22.08 -10.33 4.38
CA ILE A 181 -23.12 -10.92 5.24
C ILE A 181 -23.39 -12.38 4.86
N LEU A 182 -23.52 -12.68 3.56
CA LEU A 182 -23.72 -14.04 3.09
C LEU A 182 -22.52 -14.94 3.44
N GLY A 183 -21.31 -14.43 3.27
CA GLY A 183 -20.10 -15.14 3.69
C GLY A 183 -20.12 -15.47 5.18
N TYR A 184 -20.41 -14.51 6.03
CA TYR A 184 -20.48 -14.70 7.48
C TYR A 184 -21.54 -15.76 7.92
N ILE A 185 -22.61 -15.90 7.17
CA ILE A 185 -23.68 -16.90 7.48
C ILE A 185 -23.30 -18.31 7.00
N ILE A 186 -22.53 -18.41 5.91
CA ILE A 186 -22.26 -19.68 5.21
C ILE A 186 -20.94 -20.31 5.68
N TYR A 187 -19.95 -19.47 6.06
CA TYR A 187 -18.64 -19.91 6.55
C TYR A 187 -18.53 -19.84 8.06
#